data_49c731d917de763e1378957078a0da44
#
_entry.id   49c731d917de763e1378957078a0da44
#
_cell.length_a   1.000
_cell.length_b   1.000
_cell.length_c   1.000
_cell.angle_alpha   90.00
_cell.angle_beta   90.00
_cell.angle_gamma   90.00
#
_symmetry.space_group_name_H-M   'P 1'
#
loop_
_entity.id
_entity.type
_entity.pdbx_description
1 polymer ?
#
loop_
_entity_poly.entity_id
_entity_poly.type
_entity_poly.pdbx_seq_one_letter_code
_entity_poly.pdbx_strand_id
1 'polypeptide(L)'
;FGCLMFSKRACRFQLKLMPKLLPAKMAYPQEIQEYYLRDMPRTPRKTLYTMYRTYMAQYRLKESVGSSRAQVMYWYGEKEMKYVKNSARMFQQLLPSCRIYEAKGYGHGYLSVYLPEEWLGIAIPFFEEEAQNASGE
;
A
#
# COMPACT_ATOMS: atom_id res chain seq x y z
N PHE A 1 -22.76 1.81 14.41
CA PHE A 1 -21.48 1.12 14.67
C PHE A 1 -20.26 1.93 14.17
N GLY A 2 -20.31 2.64 13.03
CA GLY A 2 -19.16 3.39 12.47
C GLY A 2 -18.63 4.56 13.34
N CYS A 3 -19.42 5.02 14.32
CA CYS A 3 -19.09 6.19 15.14
C CYS A 3 -17.98 5.94 16.17
N LEU A 4 -17.93 4.73 16.71
CA LEU A 4 -16.97 4.36 17.75
C LEU A 4 -15.60 3.95 17.17
N MET A 5 -15.56 3.42 15.95
CA MET A 5 -14.32 2.88 15.36
C MET A 5 -13.23 3.92 15.12
N PHE A 6 -13.59 5.21 14.97
CA PHE A 6 -12.64 6.30 14.69
C PHE A 6 -12.54 7.32 15.82
N SER A 7 -13.05 7.00 17.01
CA SER A 7 -12.77 7.80 18.19
C SER A 7 -11.30 7.67 18.60
N LYS A 8 -10.75 8.68 19.26
CA LYS A 8 -9.34 8.66 19.73
C LYS A 8 -9.04 7.43 20.61
N ARG A 9 -10.04 6.95 21.40
CA ARG A 9 -9.92 5.72 22.20
C ARG A 9 -9.87 4.47 21.33
N ALA A 10 -10.72 4.40 20.31
CA ALA A 10 -10.73 3.27 19.37
C ALA A 10 -9.45 3.23 18.52
N CYS A 11 -8.97 4.37 18.04
CA CYS A 11 -7.69 4.45 17.31
C CYS A 11 -6.51 3.97 18.18
N ARG A 12 -6.45 4.34 19.45
CA ARG A 12 -5.45 3.81 20.39
C ARG A 12 -5.55 2.29 20.58
N PHE A 13 -6.76 1.78 20.68
CA PHE A 13 -7.00 0.34 20.80
C PHE A 13 -6.56 -0.39 19.52
N GLN A 14 -6.90 0.15 18.35
CA GLN A 14 -6.46 -0.39 17.06
C GLN A 14 -4.94 -0.44 16.96
N LEU A 15 -4.23 0.64 17.28
CA LEU A 15 -2.77 0.68 17.26
C LEU A 15 -2.12 -0.35 18.19
N LYS A 16 -2.78 -0.69 19.30
CA LYS A 16 -2.30 -1.75 20.21
C LYS A 16 -2.61 -3.16 19.71
N LEU A 17 -3.72 -3.32 19.01
CA LEU A 17 -4.22 -4.63 18.56
C LEU A 17 -3.64 -5.04 17.19
N MET A 18 -3.52 -4.11 16.25
CA MET A 18 -3.07 -4.38 14.89
C MET A 18 -1.73 -5.12 14.82
N PRO A 19 -0.67 -4.74 15.58
CA PRO A 19 0.60 -5.45 15.54
C PRO A 19 0.51 -6.91 15.99
N LYS A 20 -0.55 -7.27 16.76
CA LYS A 20 -0.77 -8.63 17.25
C LYS A 20 -1.58 -9.48 16.27
N LEU A 21 -2.38 -8.85 15.43
CA LEU A 21 -3.28 -9.52 14.49
C LEU A 21 -2.66 -9.64 13.08
N LEU A 22 -1.71 -8.77 12.74
CA LEU A 22 -1.06 -8.81 11.43
C LEU A 22 0.06 -9.84 11.41
N PRO A 23 0.26 -10.55 10.27
CA PRO A 23 1.30 -11.58 10.13
C PRO A 23 2.74 -11.07 10.31
N ALA A 24 2.98 -9.80 10.08
CA ALA A 24 4.22 -9.13 10.42
C ALA A 24 3.99 -8.32 11.69
N LYS A 25 4.86 -8.43 12.68
CA LYS A 25 4.82 -7.64 13.92
C LYS A 25 5.03 -6.14 13.61
N MET A 26 4.00 -5.52 13.04
CA MET A 26 4.04 -4.13 12.60
C MET A 26 3.63 -3.21 13.75
N ALA A 27 4.59 -2.81 14.55
CA ALA A 27 4.44 -1.59 15.34
C ALA A 27 4.77 -0.41 14.42
N TYR A 28 3.80 0.46 14.11
CA TYR A 28 4.11 1.68 13.37
C TYR A 28 5.12 2.55 14.13
N PRO A 29 6.03 3.25 13.42
CA PRO A 29 6.88 4.29 14.03
C PRO A 29 6.04 5.25 14.87
N GLN A 30 6.62 5.75 15.95
CA GLN A 30 5.88 6.62 16.88
C GLN A 30 5.27 7.84 16.18
N GLU A 31 6.00 8.45 15.27
CA GLU A 31 5.55 9.59 14.49
C GLU A 31 4.29 9.27 13.68
N ILE A 32 4.24 8.11 13.03
CA ILE A 32 3.06 7.65 12.28
C ILE A 32 1.87 7.39 13.22
N GLN A 33 2.13 6.83 14.42
CA GLN A 33 1.07 6.65 15.42
C GLN A 33 0.49 8.00 15.88
N GLU A 34 1.33 9.01 16.05
CA GLU A 34 0.90 10.35 16.44
C GLU A 34 0.05 10.99 15.35
N TYR A 35 0.45 10.94 14.08
CA TYR A 35 -0.37 11.40 12.95
C TYR A 35 -1.70 10.65 12.87
N TYR A 36 -1.69 9.33 12.99
CA TYR A 36 -2.90 8.54 13.00
C TYR A 36 -3.87 8.96 14.10
N LEU A 37 -3.38 9.14 15.33
CA LEU A 37 -4.19 9.56 16.48
C LEU A 37 -4.69 11.00 16.39
N ARG A 38 -3.97 11.86 15.66
CA ARG A 38 -4.36 13.24 15.41
C ARG A 38 -5.42 13.35 14.33
N ASP A 39 -5.23 12.67 13.22
CA ASP A 39 -5.95 12.93 11.97
C ASP A 39 -7.17 12.03 11.79
N MET A 40 -7.09 10.75 12.16
CA MET A 40 -8.22 9.82 12.01
C MET A 40 -9.49 10.27 12.75
N PRO A 41 -9.43 10.71 14.02
CA PRO A 41 -10.63 11.20 14.72
C PRO A 41 -11.22 12.50 14.15
N ARG A 42 -10.43 13.25 13.38
CA ARG A 42 -10.84 14.51 12.74
C ARG A 42 -11.39 14.31 11.33
N THR A 43 -11.08 13.19 10.70
CA THR A 43 -11.54 12.90 9.34
C THR A 43 -13.06 12.70 9.33
N PRO A 44 -13.81 13.42 8.48
CA PRO A 44 -15.26 13.28 8.40
C PRO A 44 -15.65 11.84 8.06
N ARG A 45 -16.66 11.30 8.73
CA ARG A 45 -17.14 9.93 8.51
C ARG A 45 -17.52 9.65 7.07
N LYS A 46 -18.16 10.63 6.42
CA LYS A 46 -18.52 10.52 4.99
C LYS A 46 -17.29 10.25 4.14
N THR A 47 -16.18 10.95 4.41
CA THR A 47 -14.90 10.75 3.73
C THR A 47 -14.38 9.35 3.94
N LEU A 48 -14.29 8.89 5.20
CA LEU A 48 -13.82 7.53 5.52
C LEU A 48 -14.70 6.45 4.89
N TYR A 49 -16.02 6.61 4.97
CA TYR A 49 -16.95 5.67 4.36
C TYR A 49 -16.80 5.64 2.83
N THR A 50 -16.70 6.81 2.19
CA THR A 50 -16.53 6.91 0.74
C THR A 50 -15.20 6.26 0.30
N MET A 51 -14.11 6.57 0.99
CA MET A 51 -12.80 5.96 0.72
C MET A 51 -12.88 4.43 0.83
N TYR A 52 -13.39 3.91 1.95
CA TYR A 52 -13.51 2.48 2.16
C TYR A 52 -14.38 1.81 1.08
N ARG A 53 -15.56 2.38 0.82
CA ARG A 53 -16.49 1.85 -0.18
C ARG A 53 -15.89 1.87 -1.58
N THR A 54 -15.29 2.98 -1.98
CA THR A 54 -14.80 3.18 -3.35
C THR A 54 -13.50 2.43 -3.61
N TYR A 55 -12.53 2.57 -2.71
CA TYR A 55 -11.17 2.08 -2.95
C TYR A 55 -10.91 0.68 -2.41
N MET A 56 -11.63 0.22 -1.40
CA MET A 56 -11.39 -1.10 -0.82
C MET A 56 -12.48 -2.11 -1.16
N ALA A 57 -13.77 -1.73 -1.07
CA ALA A 57 -14.86 -2.70 -1.21
C ALA A 57 -15.38 -2.82 -2.65
N GLN A 58 -15.40 -1.73 -3.42
CA GLN A 58 -16.02 -1.70 -4.76
C GLN A 58 -15.02 -1.50 -5.90
N TYR A 59 -13.75 -1.30 -5.61
CA TYR A 59 -12.75 -1.14 -6.65
C TYR A 59 -12.70 -2.37 -7.57
N ARG A 60 -12.64 -2.09 -8.87
CA ARG A 60 -12.42 -3.11 -9.90
C ARG A 60 -11.29 -2.64 -10.81
N LEU A 61 -10.34 -3.51 -11.03
CA LEU A 61 -9.27 -3.26 -11.99
C LEU A 61 -9.88 -3.15 -13.39
N LYS A 62 -9.62 -2.04 -14.07
CA LYS A 62 -10.18 -1.77 -15.41
C LYS A 62 -9.28 -2.38 -16.48
N GLU A 63 -9.88 -2.94 -17.52
CA GLU A 63 -9.16 -3.50 -18.68
C GLU A 63 -8.29 -2.44 -19.38
N SER A 64 -8.69 -1.16 -19.33
CA SER A 64 -7.91 -0.04 -19.87
C SER A 64 -6.52 0.11 -19.27
N VAL A 65 -6.24 -0.53 -18.13
CA VAL A 65 -4.88 -0.60 -17.58
C VAL A 65 -3.92 -1.30 -18.54
N GLY A 66 -4.40 -2.31 -19.28
CA GLY A 66 -3.59 -3.04 -20.25
C GLY A 66 -3.09 -2.22 -21.43
N SER A 67 -3.72 -1.06 -21.71
CA SER A 67 -3.27 -0.11 -22.73
C SER A 67 -2.37 1.01 -22.20
N SER A 68 -1.96 0.94 -20.94
CA SER A 68 -1.03 1.91 -20.35
C SER A 68 0.34 1.83 -21.02
N ARG A 69 0.89 3.00 -21.37
CA ARG A 69 2.28 3.14 -21.84
C ARG A 69 3.25 3.43 -20.70
N ALA A 70 2.72 3.65 -19.47
CA ALA A 70 3.58 3.88 -18.32
C ALA A 70 4.30 2.60 -17.94
N GLN A 71 5.56 2.73 -17.59
CA GLN A 71 6.30 1.67 -16.93
C GLN A 71 5.80 1.54 -15.49
N VAL A 72 5.53 0.32 -15.08
CA VAL A 72 4.91 0.04 -13.79
C VAL A 72 5.70 -1.02 -13.05
N MET A 73 5.99 -0.75 -11.78
CA MET A 73 6.45 -1.76 -10.84
C MET A 73 5.43 -1.94 -9.72
N TYR A 74 4.90 -3.14 -9.57
CA TYR A 74 3.98 -3.49 -8.50
C TYR A 74 4.75 -4.13 -7.34
N TRP A 75 4.64 -3.54 -6.15
CA TRP A 75 5.40 -3.96 -4.96
C TRP A 75 4.47 -4.57 -3.92
N TYR A 76 4.91 -5.66 -3.32
CA TYR A 76 4.26 -6.21 -2.14
C TYR A 76 5.26 -6.96 -1.24
N GLY A 77 4.95 -7.08 0.04
CA GLY A 77 5.76 -7.86 0.98
C GLY A 77 5.46 -9.36 0.86
N GLU A 78 6.47 -10.19 1.08
CA GLU A 78 6.31 -11.66 1.09
C GLU A 78 5.23 -12.12 2.08
N LYS A 79 5.08 -11.41 3.22
CA LYS A 79 4.09 -11.71 4.27
C LYS A 79 2.75 -11.01 4.07
N GLU A 80 2.48 -10.52 2.86
CA GLU A 80 1.19 -9.93 2.50
C GLU A 80 0.06 -10.94 2.48
N MET A 81 -1.14 -10.42 2.67
CA MET A 81 -2.36 -11.20 2.53
C MET A 81 -2.54 -11.71 1.09
N LYS A 82 -3.10 -12.90 0.96
CA LYS A 82 -3.27 -13.59 -0.33
C LYS A 82 -3.95 -12.74 -1.41
N TYR A 83 -4.91 -11.89 -1.00
CA TYR A 83 -5.61 -11.04 -1.97
C TYR A 83 -4.71 -9.96 -2.59
N VAL A 84 -3.71 -9.43 -1.86
CA VAL A 84 -2.73 -8.47 -2.40
C VAL A 84 -1.86 -9.14 -3.47
N LYS A 85 -1.36 -10.35 -3.17
CA LYS A 85 -0.58 -11.15 -4.13
C LYS A 85 -1.39 -11.53 -5.37
N ASN A 86 -2.66 -11.87 -5.19
CA ASN A 86 -3.55 -12.14 -6.31
C ASN A 86 -3.79 -10.88 -7.16
N SER A 87 -3.94 -9.71 -6.52
CA SER A 87 -4.10 -8.44 -7.24
C SER A 87 -2.86 -8.11 -8.09
N ALA A 88 -1.65 -8.37 -7.57
CA ALA A 88 -0.42 -8.20 -8.34
C ALA A 88 -0.40 -9.07 -9.61
N ARG A 89 -0.81 -10.35 -9.49
CA ARG A 89 -0.90 -11.27 -10.64
C ARG A 89 -1.93 -10.83 -11.65
N MET A 90 -3.12 -10.42 -11.19
CA MET A 90 -4.18 -9.91 -12.08
C MET A 90 -3.72 -8.65 -12.81
N PHE A 91 -3.01 -7.77 -12.10
CA PHE A 91 -2.46 -6.56 -12.71
C PHE A 91 -1.44 -6.89 -13.80
N GLN A 92 -0.52 -7.82 -13.53
CA GLN A 92 0.47 -8.27 -14.52
C GLN A 92 -0.16 -9.01 -15.72
N GLN A 93 -1.28 -9.72 -15.52
CA GLN A 93 -2.02 -10.32 -16.62
C GLN A 93 -2.61 -9.27 -17.58
N LEU A 94 -3.07 -8.13 -17.06
CA LEU A 94 -3.58 -7.02 -17.86
C LEU A 94 -2.46 -6.17 -18.46
N LEU A 95 -1.38 -5.98 -17.75
CA LEU A 95 -0.20 -5.21 -18.17
C LEU A 95 1.04 -6.11 -18.07
N PRO A 96 1.36 -6.91 -19.10
CA PRO A 96 2.49 -7.85 -19.06
C PRO A 96 3.86 -7.19 -18.85
N SER A 97 4.02 -5.91 -19.22
CA SER A 97 5.23 -5.12 -18.96
C SER A 97 5.40 -4.72 -17.48
N CYS A 98 4.38 -4.93 -16.64
CA CYS A 98 4.48 -4.64 -15.21
C CYS A 98 5.52 -5.53 -14.54
N ARG A 99 6.53 -4.92 -13.93
CA ARG A 99 7.50 -5.63 -13.08
C ARG A 99 6.87 -5.89 -11.71
N ILE A 100 7.06 -7.10 -11.18
CA ILE A 100 6.64 -7.43 -9.82
C ILE A 100 7.87 -7.51 -8.91
N TYR A 101 7.82 -6.76 -7.80
CA TYR A 101 8.82 -6.84 -6.75
C TYR A 101 8.22 -7.39 -5.46
N GLU A 102 8.67 -8.57 -5.05
CA GLU A 102 8.30 -9.17 -3.78
C GLU A 102 9.37 -8.89 -2.72
N ALA A 103 9.06 -8.02 -1.76
CA ALA A 103 9.96 -7.69 -0.66
C ALA A 103 10.04 -8.85 0.35
N LYS A 104 11.15 -9.59 0.32
CA LYS A 104 11.36 -10.79 1.14
C LYS A 104 11.42 -10.48 2.62
N GLY A 105 10.71 -11.29 3.42
CA GLY A 105 10.67 -11.13 4.87
C GLY A 105 9.74 -10.04 5.39
N TYR A 106 9.19 -9.19 4.52
CA TYR A 106 8.41 -8.00 4.91
C TYR A 106 6.91 -8.19 4.71
N GLY A 107 6.13 -7.41 5.47
CA GLY A 107 4.67 -7.30 5.36
C GLY A 107 4.24 -6.01 4.66
N HIS A 108 2.94 -5.70 4.81
CA HIS A 108 2.30 -4.55 4.15
C HIS A 108 2.99 -3.22 4.46
N GLY A 109 3.46 -2.52 3.41
CA GLY A 109 4.07 -1.20 3.52
C GLY A 109 5.37 -1.15 4.34
N TYR A 110 5.88 -2.29 4.81
CA TYR A 110 7.02 -2.30 5.73
C TYR A 110 8.24 -1.62 5.12
N LEU A 111 8.58 -1.97 3.90
CA LEU A 111 9.78 -1.46 3.24
C LEU A 111 9.74 0.07 3.10
N SER A 112 8.64 0.62 2.59
CA SER A 112 8.52 2.06 2.36
C SER A 112 8.38 2.88 3.65
N VAL A 113 7.85 2.29 4.74
CA VAL A 113 7.60 2.99 6.00
C VAL A 113 8.77 2.91 6.96
N TYR A 114 9.46 1.75 7.02
CA TYR A 114 10.49 1.50 8.04
C TYR A 114 11.90 1.47 7.46
N LEU A 115 12.04 1.21 6.17
CA LEU A 115 13.33 1.11 5.47
C LEU A 115 13.30 1.95 4.18
N PRO A 116 13.03 3.26 4.29
CA PRO A 116 12.88 4.13 3.11
C PRO A 116 14.12 4.17 2.23
N GLU A 117 15.31 4.05 2.81
CA GLU A 117 16.58 4.03 2.05
C GLU A 117 16.69 2.75 1.19
N GLU A 118 16.32 1.59 1.76
CA GLU A 118 16.28 0.33 1.02
C GLU A 118 15.22 0.39 -0.09
N TRP A 119 14.05 0.96 0.21
CA TRP A 119 13.00 1.20 -0.79
C TRP A 119 13.48 2.10 -1.92
N LEU A 120 14.13 3.23 -1.61
CA LEU A 120 14.69 4.15 -2.59
C LEU A 120 15.80 3.50 -3.42
N GLY A 121 16.64 2.67 -2.80
CA GLY A 121 17.68 1.91 -3.50
C GLY A 121 17.16 0.97 -4.59
N ILE A 122 15.86 0.63 -4.56
CA ILE A 122 15.21 -0.17 -5.60
C ILE A 122 14.39 0.70 -6.55
N ALA A 123 13.71 1.73 -6.03
CA ALA A 123 12.84 2.60 -6.80
C ALA A 123 13.63 3.51 -7.75
N ILE A 124 14.72 4.10 -7.29
CA ILE A 124 15.54 5.03 -8.09
C ILE A 124 16.10 4.35 -9.35
N PRO A 125 16.80 3.20 -9.27
CA PRO A 125 17.26 2.50 -10.47
C PRO A 125 16.17 2.16 -11.46
N PHE A 126 14.97 1.80 -10.98
CA PHE A 126 13.84 1.54 -11.86
C PHE A 126 13.46 2.78 -12.68
N PHE A 127 13.38 3.95 -12.06
CA PHE A 127 13.05 5.20 -12.74
C PHE A 127 14.19 5.68 -13.67
N GLU A 128 15.45 5.44 -13.31
CA GLU A 128 16.60 5.82 -14.13
C GLU A 128 16.72 4.95 -15.40
N GLU A 129 16.48 3.64 -15.30
CA GLU A 129 16.40 2.74 -16.46
C GLU A 129 15.33 3.21 -17.44
N GLU A 130 14.17 3.59 -16.92
CA GLU A 130 13.05 4.05 -17.76
C GLU A 130 13.36 5.39 -18.44
N ALA A 131 14.02 6.32 -17.73
CA ALA A 131 14.43 7.59 -18.32
C ALA A 131 15.43 7.39 -19.47
N GLN A 132 16.35 6.46 -19.34
CA GLN A 132 17.32 6.13 -20.41
C GLN A 132 16.64 5.48 -21.63
N ASN A 133 15.70 4.56 -21.41
CA ASN A 133 14.94 3.92 -22.47
C ASN A 133 14.08 4.92 -23.26
N ALA A 134 13.47 5.90 -22.58
CA ALA A 134 12.65 6.94 -23.20
C ALA A 134 13.46 7.98 -23.98
N SER A 135 14.74 8.16 -23.67
CA SER A 135 15.63 9.11 -24.37
C SER A 135 16.38 8.50 -25.55
N GLY A 136 16.29 7.19 -25.74
CA GLY A 136 16.92 6.45 -26.82
C GLY A 136 16.02 6.18 -28.05
N GLU A 137 14.76 6.61 -27.97
CA GLU A 137 13.81 6.62 -29.11
C GLU A 137 13.73 8.04 -29.72
#